data_8495d3e2523142392e95e02dfb44ea87
#
_entry.id   8495d3e2523142392e95e02dfb44ea87
#
_cell.length_a   1.000
_cell.length_b   1.000
_cell.length_c   1.000
_cell.angle_alpha   90.00
_cell.angle_beta   90.00
_cell.angle_gamma   90.00
#
_symmetry.space_group_name_H-M   'P 1'
#
loop_
_entity.id
_entity.type
_entity.pdbx_description
1 polymer ?
#
loop_
_entity_poly.entity_id
_entity_poly.type
_entity_poly.pdbx_seq_one_letter_code
_entity_poly.pdbx_strand_id
1 'polypeptide(L)'
;MEELDSQRRRLRLEDGKTLSYDRLLLATGATPQRPDLPGKALRGVEVLRSCEQAATLVATVEWEHRLVIIGNSFIGMEVAAALRKQAVEVTVVSPHPLPFEKQFGTELGRFFRRRHQEKGVTFVDGEPAAFEGEKSVSAVTLKDGQRIEATLVLLATGVAPATRFIHDLPLNDDGSLTVDRTMKVSADIFAIGDIATFPLDGNPTRIEHWRVAQQHGRVAAGAMMDKPHPDDAVPFFWTQHYGVRYEYLGHAAKWDQQEIIGSPDEDKFVSLYGLKGNLVAVVAAERMRTTGVLLIKMGDKHGFAEAQRIVADTREAES
;
A
#
# COMPACT_ATOMS: atom_id res chain seq x y z
N MET A 1 10.20 5.78 20.40
CA MET A 1 11.54 6.40 20.15
C MET A 1 11.32 7.90 20.06
N GLU A 2 12.05 8.69 20.83
CA GLU A 2 11.87 10.14 20.91
C GLU A 2 12.85 10.92 20.05
N GLU A 3 14.12 10.46 19.94
CA GLU A 3 15.15 11.21 19.25
C GLU A 3 16.30 10.32 18.78
N LEU A 4 16.79 10.60 17.57
CA LEU A 4 18.05 10.09 17.03
C LEU A 4 19.09 11.21 17.07
N ASP A 5 20.25 10.96 17.71
CA ASP A 5 21.48 11.76 17.59
C ASP A 5 22.47 10.94 16.74
N SER A 6 22.48 11.19 15.45
CA SER A 6 23.30 10.44 14.49
C SER A 6 24.79 10.73 14.66
N GLN A 7 25.15 11.95 15.10
CA GLN A 7 26.54 12.37 15.32
C GLN A 7 27.17 11.68 16.52
N ARG A 8 26.39 11.50 17.61
CA ARG A 8 26.84 10.81 18.81
C ARG A 8 26.53 9.32 18.81
N ARG A 9 25.87 8.82 17.77
CA ARG A 9 25.41 7.41 17.63
C ARG A 9 24.55 6.97 18.81
N ARG A 10 23.52 7.75 19.12
CA ARG A 10 22.64 7.51 20.26
C ARG A 10 21.17 7.59 19.86
N LEU A 11 20.36 6.75 20.50
CA LEU A 11 18.92 6.77 20.45
C LEU A 11 18.36 7.05 21.82
N ARG A 12 17.44 8.00 21.94
CA ARG A 12 16.65 8.22 23.15
C ARG A 12 15.28 7.58 22.99
N LEU A 13 14.91 6.77 23.99
CA LEU A 13 13.64 6.07 24.05
C LEU A 13 12.63 6.88 24.88
N GLU A 14 11.33 6.58 24.73
CA GLU A 14 10.23 7.23 25.45
C GLU A 14 10.29 7.05 26.97
N ASP A 15 10.95 6.00 27.47
CA ASP A 15 11.22 5.77 28.90
C ASP A 15 12.47 6.52 29.42
N GLY A 16 13.05 7.40 28.60
CA GLY A 16 14.23 8.19 28.91
C GLY A 16 15.57 7.45 28.79
N LYS A 17 15.57 6.16 28.46
CA LYS A 17 16.81 5.41 28.24
C LYS A 17 17.51 5.86 26.96
N THR A 18 18.83 5.83 27.00
CA THR A 18 19.69 6.09 25.85
C THR A 18 20.41 4.82 25.44
N LEU A 19 20.33 4.48 24.14
CA LEU A 19 21.06 3.38 23.53
C LEU A 19 22.15 3.93 22.62
N SER A 20 23.36 3.41 22.75
CA SER A 20 24.45 3.68 21.80
C SER A 20 24.52 2.55 20.76
N TYR A 21 24.96 2.86 19.56
CA TYR A 21 25.08 1.87 18.46
C TYR A 21 26.38 2.05 17.68
N ASP A 22 26.88 0.96 17.13
CA ASP A 22 27.95 0.97 16.12
C ASP A 22 27.35 1.05 14.71
N ARG A 23 26.24 0.32 14.48
CA ARG A 23 25.44 0.33 13.26
C ARG A 23 23.95 0.36 13.64
N LEU A 24 23.16 1.17 12.94
CA LEU A 24 21.75 1.36 13.21
C LEU A 24 20.92 0.97 11.98
N LEU A 25 19.92 0.12 12.19
CA LEU A 25 18.87 -0.14 11.19
C LEU A 25 17.56 0.52 11.63
N LEU A 26 17.09 1.47 10.84
CA LEU A 26 15.81 2.11 10.98
C LEU A 26 14.74 1.32 10.21
N ALA A 27 13.81 0.71 10.92
CA ALA A 27 12.73 -0.13 10.38
C ALA A 27 11.38 0.26 10.98
N THR A 28 11.15 1.56 11.20
CA THR A 28 10.01 2.09 11.94
C THR A 28 8.71 2.10 11.17
N GLY A 29 8.76 1.81 9.86
CA GLY A 29 7.57 1.70 9.02
C GLY A 29 6.86 3.05 8.82
N ALA A 30 5.52 3.03 8.81
CA ALA A 30 4.73 4.21 8.56
C ALA A 30 3.56 4.33 9.54
N THR A 31 3.10 5.55 9.75
CA THR A 31 1.98 5.90 10.62
C THR A 31 0.77 6.27 9.77
N PRO A 32 -0.44 5.74 10.04
CA PRO A 32 -1.65 6.14 9.34
C PRO A 32 -1.91 7.65 9.46
N GLN A 33 -2.27 8.26 8.35
CA GLN A 33 -2.64 9.67 8.34
C GLN A 33 -4.07 9.83 8.87
N ARG A 34 -4.25 10.75 9.83
CA ARG A 34 -5.56 11.21 10.28
C ARG A 34 -5.75 12.63 9.77
N PRO A 35 -6.67 12.89 8.83
CA PRO A 35 -6.92 14.24 8.35
C PRO A 35 -7.34 15.14 9.52
N ASP A 36 -6.90 16.40 9.47
CA ASP A 36 -7.23 17.38 10.51
C ASP A 36 -8.65 17.94 10.27
N LEU A 37 -9.64 17.14 10.59
CA LEU A 37 -11.06 17.44 10.42
C LEU A 37 -11.78 17.46 11.77
N PRO A 38 -12.83 18.29 11.92
CA PRO A 38 -13.70 18.25 13.08
C PRO A 38 -14.20 16.84 13.34
N GLY A 39 -14.21 16.41 14.60
CA GLY A 39 -14.68 15.10 15.00
C GLY A 39 -13.71 13.92 14.81
N LYS A 40 -12.46 14.15 14.35
CA LYS A 40 -11.45 13.09 14.14
C LYS A 40 -11.10 12.26 15.37
N ALA A 41 -11.42 12.75 16.57
CA ALA A 41 -11.19 12.08 17.86
C ALA A 41 -12.45 11.39 18.43
N LEU A 42 -13.59 11.45 17.75
CA LEU A 42 -14.80 10.74 18.17
C LEU A 42 -14.55 9.23 18.21
N ARG A 43 -15.16 8.55 19.18
CA ARG A 43 -15.14 7.10 19.22
C ARG A 43 -15.80 6.54 17.95
N GLY A 44 -15.18 5.52 17.37
CA GLY A 44 -15.62 4.95 16.10
C GLY A 44 -15.01 5.61 14.86
N VAL A 45 -14.10 6.60 15.02
CA VAL A 45 -13.25 7.09 13.93
C VAL A 45 -11.87 6.42 14.05
N GLU A 46 -11.65 5.40 13.25
CA GLU A 46 -10.55 4.46 13.42
C GLU A 46 -9.55 4.50 12.25
N VAL A 47 -8.36 3.99 12.49
CA VAL A 47 -7.33 3.68 11.47
C VAL A 47 -6.98 2.20 11.56
N LEU A 48 -6.39 1.66 10.50
CA LEU A 48 -5.95 0.27 10.45
C LEU A 48 -4.49 0.19 10.04
N ARG A 49 -3.62 -0.29 10.96
CA ARG A 49 -2.19 -0.49 10.72
C ARG A 49 -1.63 -1.68 11.50
N SER A 50 -2.18 -2.02 12.67
CA SER A 50 -1.68 -3.08 13.54
C SER A 50 -2.67 -4.23 13.69
N CYS A 51 -2.18 -5.40 14.12
CA CYS A 51 -3.04 -6.54 14.47
C CYS A 51 -4.01 -6.20 15.59
N GLU A 52 -3.61 -5.36 16.55
CA GLU A 52 -4.47 -4.92 17.63
C GLU A 52 -5.64 -4.06 17.13
N GLN A 53 -5.35 -3.11 16.23
CA GLN A 53 -6.38 -2.30 15.58
C GLN A 53 -7.32 -3.16 14.73
N ALA A 54 -6.79 -4.15 14.02
CA ALA A 54 -7.61 -5.09 13.26
C ALA A 54 -8.52 -5.92 14.19
N ALA A 55 -7.98 -6.43 15.30
CA ALA A 55 -8.76 -7.17 16.29
C ALA A 55 -9.86 -6.31 16.92
N THR A 56 -9.55 -5.05 17.26
CA THR A 56 -10.51 -4.09 17.79
C THR A 56 -11.61 -3.80 16.76
N LEU A 57 -11.24 -3.56 15.49
CA LEU A 57 -12.21 -3.31 14.43
C LEU A 57 -13.17 -4.50 14.26
N VAL A 58 -12.62 -5.73 14.18
CA VAL A 58 -13.43 -6.95 14.04
C VAL A 58 -14.34 -7.16 15.26
N ALA A 59 -13.84 -6.92 16.48
CA ALA A 59 -14.63 -7.07 17.70
C ALA A 59 -15.73 -6.00 17.85
N THR A 60 -15.55 -4.85 17.22
CA THR A 60 -16.53 -3.73 17.28
C THR A 60 -17.60 -3.85 16.20
N VAL A 61 -17.27 -4.49 15.06
CA VAL A 61 -18.19 -4.57 13.92
C VAL A 61 -19.28 -5.60 14.19
N GLU A 62 -20.52 -5.12 14.19
CA GLU A 62 -21.75 -5.90 14.20
C GLU A 62 -22.52 -5.69 12.89
N TRP A 63 -23.45 -6.58 12.58
CA TRP A 63 -24.22 -6.53 11.33
C TRP A 63 -25.05 -5.24 11.14
N GLU A 64 -25.40 -4.55 12.24
CA GLU A 64 -26.12 -3.27 12.22
C GLU A 64 -25.23 -2.06 11.94
N HIS A 65 -23.90 -2.24 11.87
CA HIS A 65 -23.00 -1.13 11.64
C HIS A 65 -23.08 -0.59 10.20
N ARG A 66 -23.06 0.74 10.13
CA ARG A 66 -22.86 1.50 8.90
C ARG A 66 -21.42 1.98 8.88
N LEU A 67 -20.60 1.28 8.12
CA LEU A 67 -19.18 1.62 7.97
C LEU A 67 -19.01 2.60 6.82
N VAL A 68 -18.42 3.75 7.10
CA VAL A 68 -17.91 4.67 6.08
C VAL A 68 -16.39 4.55 6.02
N ILE A 69 -15.86 4.23 4.85
CA ILE A 69 -14.40 4.15 4.59
C ILE A 69 -14.00 5.40 3.84
N ILE A 70 -13.05 6.15 4.37
CA ILE A 70 -12.47 7.32 3.71
C ILE A 70 -11.20 6.89 2.98
N GLY A 71 -11.27 6.82 1.65
CA GLY A 71 -10.19 6.37 0.76
C GLY A 71 -10.48 5.02 0.11
N ASN A 72 -10.11 4.91 -1.18
CA ASN A 72 -10.37 3.75 -2.05
C ASN A 72 -9.09 3.06 -2.55
N SER A 73 -8.01 3.12 -1.78
CA SER A 73 -6.75 2.41 -2.00
C SER A 73 -6.76 1.03 -1.33
N PHE A 74 -5.62 0.32 -1.28
CA PHE A 74 -5.54 -1.08 -0.86
C PHE A 74 -6.24 -1.38 0.48
N ILE A 75 -5.89 -0.67 1.55
CA ILE A 75 -6.48 -0.92 2.89
C ILE A 75 -8.00 -0.71 2.86
N GLY A 76 -8.47 0.41 2.28
CA GLY A 76 -9.89 0.73 2.22
C GLY A 76 -10.69 -0.34 1.47
N MET A 77 -10.19 -0.76 0.32
CA MET A 77 -10.89 -1.73 -0.52
C MET A 77 -10.82 -3.15 0.03
N GLU A 78 -9.72 -3.57 0.66
CA GLU A 78 -9.62 -4.87 1.35
C GLU A 78 -10.59 -4.95 2.54
N VAL A 79 -10.67 -3.90 3.35
CA VAL A 79 -11.63 -3.83 4.47
C VAL A 79 -13.07 -3.83 3.95
N ALA A 80 -13.37 -3.06 2.88
CA ALA A 80 -14.68 -3.09 2.25
C ALA A 80 -15.07 -4.51 1.81
N ALA A 81 -14.16 -5.23 1.14
CA ALA A 81 -14.39 -6.61 0.71
C ALA A 81 -14.58 -7.58 1.88
N ALA A 82 -13.78 -7.44 2.94
CA ALA A 82 -13.82 -8.33 4.10
C ALA A 82 -15.13 -8.15 4.89
N LEU A 83 -15.54 -6.91 5.16
CA LEU A 83 -16.71 -6.63 5.99
C LEU A 83 -18.03 -6.80 5.24
N ARG A 84 -18.07 -6.57 3.92
CA ARG A 84 -19.26 -6.92 3.12
C ARG A 84 -19.61 -8.42 3.18
N LYS A 85 -18.61 -9.30 3.35
CA LYS A 85 -18.88 -10.74 3.57
C LYS A 85 -19.64 -11.01 4.89
N GLN A 86 -19.57 -10.09 5.85
CA GLN A 86 -20.27 -10.16 7.13
C GLN A 86 -21.60 -9.39 7.11
N ALA A 87 -22.09 -9.02 5.91
CA ALA A 87 -23.33 -8.26 5.70
C ALA A 87 -23.34 -6.83 6.29
N VAL A 88 -22.18 -6.28 6.66
CA VAL A 88 -22.04 -4.89 7.11
C VAL A 88 -22.39 -3.93 5.97
N GLU A 89 -23.15 -2.88 6.22
CA GLU A 89 -23.37 -1.82 5.25
C GLU A 89 -22.10 -1.00 5.09
N VAL A 90 -21.55 -0.95 3.86
CA VAL A 90 -20.28 -0.31 3.58
C VAL A 90 -20.44 0.78 2.52
N THR A 91 -20.02 2.00 2.87
CA THR A 91 -19.90 3.13 1.94
C THR A 91 -18.43 3.55 1.86
N VAL A 92 -17.89 3.63 0.64
CA VAL A 92 -16.54 4.14 0.38
C VAL A 92 -16.64 5.56 -0.16
N VAL A 93 -15.97 6.49 0.52
CA VAL A 93 -15.89 7.92 0.14
C VAL A 93 -14.48 8.23 -0.35
N SER A 94 -14.35 8.79 -1.55
CA SER A 94 -13.06 9.20 -2.11
C SER A 94 -13.25 10.32 -3.13
N PRO A 95 -12.32 11.31 -3.22
CA PRO A 95 -12.30 12.29 -4.30
C PRO A 95 -11.91 11.68 -5.66
N HIS A 96 -11.33 10.48 -5.64
CA HIS A 96 -10.97 9.72 -6.83
C HIS A 96 -12.03 8.64 -7.08
N PRO A 97 -12.76 8.72 -8.20
CA PRO A 97 -13.90 7.82 -8.41
C PRO A 97 -13.51 6.35 -8.59
N LEU A 98 -12.29 6.07 -9.05
CA LEU A 98 -11.87 4.71 -9.37
C LEU A 98 -10.86 4.17 -8.35
N PRO A 99 -11.15 3.02 -7.71
CA PRO A 99 -10.17 2.33 -6.90
C PRO A 99 -8.92 1.96 -7.70
N PHE A 100 -7.73 2.10 -7.08
CA PHE A 100 -6.45 1.67 -7.68
C PHE A 100 -6.08 2.33 -9.01
N GLU A 101 -6.76 3.41 -9.44
CA GLU A 101 -6.52 4.01 -10.77
C GLU A 101 -5.05 4.41 -10.97
N LYS A 102 -4.41 4.94 -9.93
CA LYS A 102 -2.99 5.32 -9.97
C LYS A 102 -2.05 4.13 -10.17
N GLN A 103 -2.41 2.94 -9.66
CA GLN A 103 -1.59 1.74 -9.69
C GLN A 103 -1.92 0.83 -10.88
N PHE A 104 -3.20 0.73 -11.24
CA PHE A 104 -3.71 -0.28 -12.19
C PHE A 104 -4.34 0.32 -13.44
N GLY A 105 -4.48 1.64 -13.48
CA GLY A 105 -5.12 2.33 -14.60
C GLY A 105 -6.64 2.33 -14.54
N THR A 106 -7.22 3.11 -15.45
CA THR A 106 -8.67 3.40 -15.49
C THR A 106 -9.51 2.15 -15.73
N GLU A 107 -9.06 1.23 -16.58
CA GLU A 107 -9.83 0.04 -16.95
C GLU A 107 -9.99 -0.92 -15.76
N LEU A 108 -8.91 -1.28 -15.10
CA LEU A 108 -8.98 -2.10 -13.89
C LEU A 108 -9.61 -1.33 -12.71
N GLY A 109 -9.43 -0.01 -12.63
CA GLY A 109 -10.15 0.81 -11.66
C GLY A 109 -11.67 0.71 -11.80
N ARG A 110 -12.19 0.76 -13.04
CA ARG A 110 -13.62 0.53 -13.33
C ARG A 110 -14.06 -0.88 -12.96
N PHE A 111 -13.26 -1.88 -13.28
CA PHE A 111 -13.52 -3.27 -12.92
C PHE A 111 -13.64 -3.43 -11.39
N PHE A 112 -12.69 -2.92 -10.59
CA PHE A 112 -12.73 -3.04 -9.13
C PHE A 112 -13.94 -2.28 -8.55
N ARG A 113 -14.26 -1.07 -9.04
CA ARG A 113 -15.44 -0.32 -8.58
C ARG A 113 -16.72 -1.14 -8.84
N ARG A 114 -16.91 -1.64 -10.06
CA ARG A 114 -18.07 -2.47 -10.43
C ARG A 114 -18.15 -3.73 -9.56
N ARG A 115 -17.05 -4.46 -9.40
CA ARG A 115 -16.98 -5.68 -8.58
C ARG A 115 -17.41 -5.44 -7.13
N HIS A 116 -16.98 -4.35 -6.52
CA HIS A 116 -17.40 -3.98 -5.17
C HIS A 116 -18.87 -3.56 -5.12
N GLN A 117 -19.36 -2.82 -6.11
CA GLN A 117 -20.78 -2.43 -6.21
C GLN A 117 -21.69 -3.66 -6.36
N GLU A 118 -21.34 -4.63 -7.17
CA GLU A 118 -22.05 -5.91 -7.31
C GLU A 118 -22.13 -6.69 -5.98
N LYS A 119 -21.17 -6.50 -5.09
CA LYS A 119 -21.15 -7.06 -3.74
C LYS A 119 -21.87 -6.15 -2.70
N GLY A 120 -22.47 -5.05 -3.15
CA GLY A 120 -23.27 -4.16 -2.32
C GLY A 120 -22.47 -3.08 -1.56
N VAL A 121 -21.25 -2.75 -2.03
CA VAL A 121 -20.52 -1.57 -1.55
C VAL A 121 -21.06 -0.33 -2.27
N THR A 122 -21.42 0.70 -1.50
CA THR A 122 -21.78 2.02 -2.05
C THR A 122 -20.54 2.88 -2.22
N PHE A 123 -20.42 3.57 -3.35
CA PHE A 123 -19.33 4.54 -3.58
C PHE A 123 -19.93 5.95 -3.65
N VAL A 124 -19.31 6.87 -2.92
CA VAL A 124 -19.63 8.30 -2.95
C VAL A 124 -18.37 9.05 -3.35
N ASP A 125 -18.46 9.77 -4.47
CA ASP A 125 -17.36 10.56 -4.99
C ASP A 125 -17.37 11.92 -4.26
N GLY A 126 -16.42 12.16 -3.36
CA GLY A 126 -16.37 13.36 -2.54
C GLY A 126 -15.25 13.34 -1.52
N GLU A 127 -15.09 14.45 -0.82
CA GLU A 127 -14.11 14.62 0.25
C GLU A 127 -14.81 14.85 1.59
N PRO A 128 -14.36 14.23 2.70
CA PRO A 128 -14.91 14.48 4.01
C PRO A 128 -14.57 15.92 4.45
N ALA A 129 -15.55 16.56 5.13
CA ALA A 129 -15.41 17.86 5.77
C ALA A 129 -15.42 17.76 7.29
N ALA A 130 -16.23 16.84 7.85
CA ALA A 130 -16.33 16.63 9.29
C ALA A 130 -16.85 15.22 9.62
N PHE A 131 -16.53 14.75 10.82
CA PHE A 131 -17.17 13.61 11.46
C PHE A 131 -18.10 14.13 12.55
N GLU A 132 -19.39 13.80 12.47
CA GLU A 132 -20.42 14.29 13.37
C GLU A 132 -20.71 13.31 14.50
N GLY A 133 -21.08 13.82 15.66
CA GLY A 133 -21.48 13.06 16.84
C GLY A 133 -21.16 13.78 18.14
N GLU A 134 -21.67 13.30 19.25
CA GLU A 134 -21.38 13.85 20.58
C GLU A 134 -20.16 13.13 21.21
N LYS A 135 -20.27 11.82 21.46
CA LYS A 135 -19.21 10.97 22.04
C LYS A 135 -18.70 9.96 21.04
N SER A 136 -19.56 9.52 20.12
CA SER A 136 -19.27 8.56 19.07
C SER A 136 -19.71 9.14 17.73
N VAL A 137 -19.09 8.69 16.66
CA VAL A 137 -19.46 9.10 15.31
C VAL A 137 -20.89 8.66 14.99
N SER A 138 -21.66 9.53 14.36
CA SER A 138 -23.03 9.27 13.88
C SER A 138 -23.21 9.58 12.39
N ALA A 139 -22.32 10.39 11.81
CA ALA A 139 -22.31 10.68 10.38
C ALA A 139 -20.96 11.24 9.91
N VAL A 140 -20.77 11.23 8.59
CA VAL A 140 -19.73 11.94 7.87
C VAL A 140 -20.39 12.99 7.00
N THR A 141 -19.96 14.25 7.13
CA THR A 141 -20.36 15.35 6.23
C THR A 141 -19.27 15.58 5.21
N LEU A 142 -19.66 15.67 3.93
CA LEU A 142 -18.76 15.94 2.82
C LEU A 142 -18.66 17.45 2.54
N LYS A 143 -17.66 17.86 1.77
CA LYS A 143 -17.44 19.28 1.39
C LYS A 143 -18.59 19.88 0.56
N ASP A 144 -19.33 19.06 -0.17
CA ASP A 144 -20.50 19.47 -0.94
C ASP A 144 -21.80 19.58 -0.11
N GLY A 145 -21.71 19.27 1.19
CA GLY A 145 -22.84 19.30 2.13
C GLY A 145 -23.59 17.95 2.23
N GLN A 146 -23.25 16.94 1.44
CA GLN A 146 -23.84 15.61 1.59
C GLN A 146 -23.51 15.03 2.97
N ARG A 147 -24.53 14.46 3.63
CA ARG A 147 -24.39 13.80 4.93
C ARG A 147 -24.62 12.29 4.77
N ILE A 148 -23.67 11.49 5.28
CA ILE A 148 -23.71 10.03 5.22
C ILE A 148 -23.76 9.50 6.66
N GLU A 149 -24.80 8.77 7.01
CA GLU A 149 -24.90 8.13 8.33
C GLU A 149 -23.80 7.08 8.52
N ALA A 150 -23.16 7.10 9.69
CA ALA A 150 -22.06 6.21 10.02
C ALA A 150 -22.02 5.92 11.50
N THR A 151 -21.95 4.66 11.88
CA THR A 151 -21.67 4.24 13.27
C THR A 151 -20.21 3.90 13.47
N LEU A 152 -19.48 3.76 12.36
CA LEU A 152 -18.06 3.46 12.31
C LEU A 152 -17.44 4.14 11.09
N VAL A 153 -16.27 4.75 11.24
CA VAL A 153 -15.49 5.35 10.15
C VAL A 153 -14.09 4.76 10.14
N LEU A 154 -13.66 4.28 8.99
CA LEU A 154 -12.28 3.86 8.77
C LEU A 154 -11.54 4.91 7.93
N LEU A 155 -10.47 5.46 8.46
CA LEU A 155 -9.57 6.36 7.73
C LEU A 155 -8.53 5.54 6.97
N ALA A 156 -8.72 5.36 5.67
CA ALA A 156 -7.80 4.73 4.74
C ALA A 156 -7.14 5.78 3.82
N THR A 157 -6.73 6.90 4.42
CA THR A 157 -6.25 8.12 3.77
C THR A 157 -4.75 8.13 3.51
N GLY A 158 -4.12 6.96 3.56
CA GLY A 158 -2.68 6.77 3.38
C GLY A 158 -1.90 6.81 4.68
N VAL A 159 -0.58 6.72 4.53
CA VAL A 159 0.37 6.67 5.64
C VAL A 159 1.50 7.68 5.41
N ALA A 160 2.20 8.05 6.47
CA ALA A 160 3.42 8.84 6.41
C ALA A 160 4.58 8.05 7.03
N PRO A 161 5.82 8.16 6.52
CA PRO A 161 6.99 7.55 7.15
C PRO A 161 7.10 7.88 8.63
N ALA A 162 7.37 6.87 9.46
CA ALA A 162 7.47 7.05 10.91
C ALA A 162 8.88 7.54 11.30
N THR A 163 9.21 8.79 10.91
CA THR A 163 10.52 9.40 11.02
C THR A 163 10.55 10.65 11.90
N ARG A 164 9.48 10.95 12.64
CA ARG A 164 9.34 12.18 13.45
C ARG A 164 10.42 12.38 14.51
N PHE A 165 11.11 11.30 14.91
CA PHE A 165 12.23 11.33 15.87
C PHE A 165 13.59 11.64 15.23
N ILE A 166 13.63 11.82 13.92
CA ILE A 166 14.83 12.10 13.12
C ILE A 166 14.86 13.60 12.82
N HIS A 167 15.87 14.31 13.33
CA HIS A 167 15.99 15.75 13.15
C HIS A 167 17.32 16.17 12.51
N ASP A 168 18.29 15.26 12.48
CA ASP A 168 19.66 15.51 12.07
C ASP A 168 20.11 14.73 10.82
N LEU A 169 19.17 14.04 10.15
CA LEU A 169 19.35 13.43 8.83
C LEU A 169 18.45 14.13 7.79
N PRO A 170 18.91 14.23 6.54
CA PRO A 170 18.07 14.78 5.47
C PRO A 170 16.88 13.86 5.19
N LEU A 171 15.68 14.37 5.37
CA LEU A 171 14.44 13.72 4.98
C LEU A 171 13.96 14.27 3.63
N ASN A 172 13.32 13.42 2.83
CA ASN A 172 12.60 13.82 1.63
C ASN A 172 11.32 14.60 2.01
N ASP A 173 10.69 15.26 1.06
CA ASP A 173 9.44 16.05 1.27
C ASP A 173 8.30 15.21 1.86
N ASP A 174 8.27 13.90 1.58
CA ASP A 174 7.30 12.96 2.14
C ASP A 174 7.68 12.41 3.52
N GLY A 175 8.80 12.85 4.07
CA GLY A 175 9.35 12.39 5.36
C GLY A 175 10.17 11.11 5.28
N SER A 176 10.41 10.53 4.11
CA SER A 176 11.22 9.32 3.95
C SER A 176 12.72 9.61 3.95
N LEU A 177 13.52 8.55 4.13
CA LEU A 177 14.99 8.59 4.02
C LEU A 177 15.42 8.05 2.65
N THR A 178 16.29 8.78 1.95
CA THR A 178 16.94 8.26 0.74
C THR A 178 18.02 7.26 1.13
N VAL A 179 17.99 6.08 0.51
CA VAL A 179 18.98 5.01 0.68
C VAL A 179 19.62 4.63 -0.65
N ASP A 180 20.80 4.03 -0.59
CA ASP A 180 21.42 3.40 -1.75
C ASP A 180 20.83 1.98 -2.01
N ARG A 181 21.37 1.28 -3.03
CA ARG A 181 20.94 -0.10 -3.37
C ARG A 181 21.26 -1.13 -2.28
N THR A 182 22.03 -0.76 -1.26
CA THR A 182 22.35 -1.60 -0.10
C THR A 182 21.60 -1.16 1.17
N MET A 183 20.57 -0.33 1.00
CA MET A 183 19.74 0.25 2.07
C MET A 183 20.50 1.17 3.02
N LYS A 184 21.62 1.72 2.60
CA LYS A 184 22.46 2.59 3.40
C LYS A 184 22.04 4.06 3.25
N VAL A 185 21.85 4.76 4.39
CA VAL A 185 21.61 6.21 4.50
C VAL A 185 22.94 6.95 4.68
N SER A 186 23.82 6.43 5.57
CA SER A 186 25.15 6.95 5.87
C SER A 186 26.11 5.81 6.20
N ALA A 187 27.32 6.10 6.65
CA ALA A 187 28.35 5.08 6.92
C ALA A 187 27.87 3.95 7.84
N ASP A 188 27.05 4.28 8.83
CA ASP A 188 26.62 3.41 9.93
C ASP A 188 25.09 3.37 10.15
N ILE A 189 24.31 4.07 9.30
CA ILE A 189 22.85 4.12 9.38
C ILE A 189 22.24 3.53 8.12
N PHE A 190 21.28 2.64 8.30
CA PHE A 190 20.49 1.96 7.26
C PHE A 190 19.01 2.21 7.50
N ALA A 191 18.21 2.26 6.44
CA ALA A 191 16.76 2.39 6.53
C ALA A 191 16.06 1.42 5.57
N ILE A 192 14.95 0.82 6.01
CA ILE A 192 14.23 -0.20 5.24
C ILE A 192 12.71 -0.05 5.34
N GLY A 193 12.02 -0.65 4.38
CA GLY A 193 10.55 -0.68 4.34
C GLY A 193 9.95 0.68 4.03
N ASP A 194 8.82 1.00 4.65
CA ASP A 194 7.99 2.15 4.29
C ASP A 194 8.65 3.52 4.50
N ILE A 195 9.75 3.58 5.30
CA ILE A 195 10.51 4.81 5.50
C ILE A 195 11.61 5.04 4.46
N ALA A 196 11.91 4.04 3.62
CA ALA A 196 13.05 4.07 2.70
C ALA A 196 12.60 4.44 1.28
N THR A 197 13.23 5.47 0.71
CA THR A 197 13.20 5.77 -0.72
C THR A 197 14.48 5.23 -1.34
N PHE A 198 14.35 4.20 -2.17
CA PHE A 198 15.44 3.43 -2.76
C PHE A 198 15.44 3.57 -4.29
N PRO A 199 16.58 3.33 -4.96
CA PRO A 199 16.65 3.38 -6.42
C PRO A 199 16.11 2.08 -7.04
N LEU A 200 14.91 2.17 -7.65
CA LEU A 200 14.32 1.12 -8.47
C LEU A 200 14.42 1.53 -9.95
N ASP A 201 15.16 0.75 -10.77
CA ASP A 201 15.43 1.06 -12.17
C ASP A 201 15.97 2.50 -12.39
N GLY A 202 16.79 2.96 -11.45
CA GLY A 202 17.38 4.30 -11.47
C GLY A 202 16.48 5.43 -11.03
N ASN A 203 15.24 5.15 -10.63
CA ASN A 203 14.29 6.15 -10.13
C ASN A 203 14.14 6.06 -8.60
N PRO A 204 14.16 7.19 -7.87
CA PRO A 204 13.82 7.20 -6.45
C PRO A 204 12.38 6.67 -6.25
N THR A 205 12.23 5.60 -5.51
CA THR A 205 10.96 4.89 -5.36
C THR A 205 10.74 4.52 -3.89
N ARG A 206 9.51 4.68 -3.39
CA ARG A 206 9.08 4.22 -2.07
C ARG A 206 7.88 3.30 -2.24
N ILE A 207 7.97 2.09 -1.70
CA ILE A 207 6.94 1.06 -1.80
C ILE A 207 6.53 0.62 -0.39
N GLU A 208 5.29 0.90 -0.04
CA GLU A 208 4.69 0.60 1.27
C GLU A 208 4.11 -0.81 1.27
N HIS A 209 5.00 -1.82 1.29
CA HIS A 209 4.55 -3.21 1.32
C HIS A 209 5.51 -4.11 2.12
N TRP A 210 4.94 -4.99 2.96
CA TRP A 210 5.70 -5.86 3.87
C TRP A 210 6.70 -6.79 3.16
N ARG A 211 6.42 -7.25 1.95
CA ARG A 211 7.36 -8.09 1.18
C ARG A 211 8.59 -7.31 0.75
N VAL A 212 8.40 -6.07 0.30
CA VAL A 212 9.52 -5.17 -0.03
C VAL A 212 10.33 -4.87 1.23
N ALA A 213 9.67 -4.60 2.36
CA ALA A 213 10.35 -4.42 3.63
C ALA A 213 11.18 -5.65 4.05
N GLN A 214 10.70 -6.87 3.79
CA GLN A 214 11.48 -8.10 4.02
C GLN A 214 12.69 -8.24 3.09
N GLN A 215 12.54 -7.87 1.81
CA GLN A 215 13.65 -7.85 0.85
C GLN A 215 14.72 -6.87 1.31
N HIS A 216 14.32 -5.63 1.61
CA HIS A 216 15.21 -4.60 2.16
C HIS A 216 15.92 -5.06 3.44
N GLY A 217 15.22 -5.77 4.34
CA GLY A 217 15.82 -6.31 5.57
C GLY A 217 16.96 -7.29 5.30
N ARG A 218 16.84 -8.16 4.28
CA ARG A 218 17.90 -9.09 3.88
C ARG A 218 19.10 -8.36 3.29
N VAL A 219 18.84 -7.37 2.44
CA VAL A 219 19.87 -6.53 1.81
C VAL A 219 20.64 -5.73 2.88
N ALA A 220 19.91 -5.05 3.78
CA ALA A 220 20.51 -4.28 4.86
C ALA A 220 21.33 -5.15 5.81
N ALA A 221 20.84 -6.34 6.18
CA ALA A 221 21.58 -7.27 7.03
C ALA A 221 22.93 -7.68 6.39
N GLY A 222 22.96 -7.98 5.09
CA GLY A 222 24.19 -8.25 4.35
C GLY A 222 25.15 -7.07 4.39
N ALA A 223 24.66 -5.86 4.13
CA ALA A 223 25.46 -4.64 4.15
C ALA A 223 25.99 -4.30 5.55
N MET A 224 25.19 -4.51 6.58
CA MET A 224 25.60 -4.33 8.00
C MET A 224 26.66 -5.34 8.45
N MET A 225 26.80 -6.46 7.75
CA MET A 225 27.83 -7.47 7.98
C MET A 225 29.05 -7.33 7.05
N ASP A 226 29.19 -6.22 6.33
CA ASP A 226 30.22 -5.97 5.32
C ASP A 226 30.21 -6.98 4.15
N LYS A 227 29.01 -7.55 3.86
CA LYS A 227 28.73 -8.45 2.74
C LYS A 227 27.57 -7.91 1.92
N PRO A 228 27.68 -6.72 1.32
CA PRO A 228 26.56 -6.08 0.63
C PRO A 228 26.12 -6.89 -0.60
N HIS A 229 24.80 -7.04 -0.71
CA HIS A 229 24.12 -7.52 -1.90
C HIS A 229 23.15 -6.42 -2.32
N PRO A 230 23.30 -5.80 -3.49
CA PRO A 230 22.33 -4.81 -3.97
C PRO A 230 20.93 -5.40 -4.09
N ASP A 231 19.92 -4.57 -3.87
CA ASP A 231 18.55 -4.98 -4.12
C ASP A 231 18.27 -4.98 -5.62
N ASP A 232 18.17 -6.18 -6.18
CA ASP A 232 17.82 -6.44 -7.58
C ASP A 232 16.46 -7.18 -7.68
N ALA A 233 15.76 -7.36 -6.57
CA ALA A 233 14.52 -8.09 -6.53
C ALA A 233 13.38 -7.28 -7.14
N VAL A 234 12.61 -7.92 -8.02
CA VAL A 234 11.37 -7.35 -8.54
C VAL A 234 10.36 -7.22 -7.39
N PRO A 235 9.82 -6.01 -7.13
CA PRO A 235 8.76 -5.84 -6.16
C PRO A 235 7.59 -6.76 -6.50
N PHE A 236 7.04 -7.42 -5.49
CA PHE A 236 5.91 -8.30 -5.66
C PHE A 236 5.02 -8.29 -4.42
N PHE A 237 3.72 -8.08 -4.62
CA PHE A 237 2.72 -8.25 -3.59
C PHE A 237 1.38 -8.71 -4.17
N TRP A 238 0.39 -8.85 -3.33
CA TRP A 238 -0.98 -9.16 -3.75
C TRP A 238 -1.97 -8.44 -2.84
N THR A 239 -3.17 -8.25 -3.38
CA THR A 239 -4.37 -7.84 -2.64
C THR A 239 -5.45 -8.89 -2.83
N GLN A 240 -6.36 -9.03 -1.87
CA GLN A 240 -7.40 -10.05 -1.92
C GLN A 240 -8.79 -9.46 -1.71
N HIS A 241 -9.68 -9.68 -2.69
CA HIS A 241 -11.05 -9.21 -2.66
C HIS A 241 -12.01 -10.35 -2.94
N TYR A 242 -12.97 -10.58 -2.05
CA TYR A 242 -14.04 -11.58 -2.19
C TYR A 242 -13.55 -13.03 -2.46
N GLY A 243 -12.34 -13.36 -2.01
CA GLY A 243 -11.72 -14.67 -2.20
C GLY A 243 -10.77 -14.76 -3.38
N VAL A 244 -10.77 -13.77 -4.26
CA VAL A 244 -9.86 -13.69 -5.41
C VAL A 244 -8.58 -12.94 -5.01
N ARG A 245 -7.44 -13.50 -5.40
CA ARG A 245 -6.12 -12.91 -5.21
C ARG A 245 -5.69 -12.20 -6.48
N TYR A 246 -5.38 -10.92 -6.35
CA TYR A 246 -4.82 -10.10 -7.42
C TYR A 246 -3.35 -9.86 -7.13
N GLU A 247 -2.48 -10.37 -7.98
CA GLU A 247 -1.02 -10.24 -7.85
C GLU A 247 -0.54 -9.00 -8.60
N TYR A 248 0.43 -8.28 -8.01
CA TYR A 248 1.08 -7.13 -8.62
C TYR A 248 2.59 -7.33 -8.59
N LEU A 249 3.21 -7.35 -9.76
CA LEU A 249 4.64 -7.50 -9.97
C LEU A 249 5.21 -6.20 -10.53
N GLY A 250 6.44 -5.88 -10.13
CA GLY A 250 7.10 -4.65 -10.53
C GLY A 250 6.53 -3.41 -9.85
N HIS A 251 6.79 -2.26 -10.42
CA HIS A 251 6.23 -0.98 -9.97
C HIS A 251 6.15 -0.02 -11.15
N ALA A 252 4.96 0.42 -11.50
CA ALA A 252 4.74 1.38 -12.58
C ALA A 252 4.22 2.71 -12.01
N ALA A 253 5.11 3.70 -11.86
CA ALA A 253 4.69 5.08 -11.61
C ALA A 253 4.07 5.72 -12.85
N LYS A 254 4.49 5.27 -14.05
CA LYS A 254 3.98 5.70 -15.37
C LYS A 254 4.10 4.54 -16.34
N TRP A 255 3.21 4.51 -17.33
CA TRP A 255 3.26 3.61 -18.49
C TRP A 255 2.73 4.32 -19.73
N ASP A 256 3.15 3.90 -20.91
CA ASP A 256 2.69 4.36 -22.20
C ASP A 256 1.91 3.27 -22.96
N GLN A 257 1.91 2.04 -22.42
CA GLN A 257 1.22 0.90 -22.99
C GLN A 257 0.61 0.04 -21.88
N GLN A 258 -0.65 -0.34 -22.04
CA GLN A 258 -1.33 -1.31 -21.19
C GLN A 258 -2.08 -2.31 -22.07
N GLU A 259 -2.01 -3.60 -21.72
CA GLU A 259 -2.77 -4.65 -22.40
C GLU A 259 -3.34 -5.61 -21.37
N ILE A 260 -4.64 -5.87 -21.45
CA ILE A 260 -5.33 -6.86 -20.61
C ILE A 260 -5.62 -8.09 -21.46
N ILE A 261 -5.06 -9.22 -21.05
CA ILE A 261 -5.20 -10.52 -21.72
C ILE A 261 -6.04 -11.42 -20.81
N GLY A 262 -7.13 -11.95 -21.29
CA GLY A 262 -8.12 -12.69 -20.51
C GLY A 262 -9.32 -11.85 -20.15
N SER A 263 -10.05 -12.24 -19.09
CA SER A 263 -11.31 -11.60 -18.70
C SER A 263 -11.25 -11.17 -17.23
N PRO A 264 -11.19 -9.86 -16.93
CA PRO A 264 -11.35 -9.37 -15.56
C PRO A 264 -12.67 -9.81 -14.91
N ASP A 265 -13.76 -9.83 -15.68
CA ASP A 265 -15.10 -10.21 -15.17
C ASP A 265 -15.17 -11.67 -14.70
N GLU A 266 -14.33 -12.54 -15.26
CA GLU A 266 -14.16 -13.93 -14.85
C GLU A 266 -13.08 -14.14 -13.79
N ASP A 267 -12.45 -13.07 -13.30
CA ASP A 267 -11.28 -13.10 -12.42
C ASP A 267 -10.08 -13.90 -13.00
N LYS A 268 -9.97 -13.99 -14.32
CA LYS A 268 -8.92 -14.73 -15.03
C LYS A 268 -8.25 -13.86 -16.09
N PHE A 269 -7.26 -13.07 -15.67
CA PHE A 269 -6.58 -12.15 -16.57
C PHE A 269 -5.13 -11.89 -16.19
N VAL A 270 -4.39 -11.31 -17.14
CA VAL A 270 -3.09 -10.66 -16.94
C VAL A 270 -3.15 -9.28 -17.58
N SER A 271 -2.87 -8.23 -16.84
CA SER A 271 -2.66 -6.87 -17.36
C SER A 271 -1.17 -6.57 -17.36
N LEU A 272 -0.61 -6.32 -18.52
CA LEU A 272 0.78 -5.95 -18.74
C LEU A 272 0.89 -4.42 -18.84
N TYR A 273 1.90 -3.83 -18.19
CA TYR A 273 2.20 -2.39 -18.25
C TYR A 273 3.58 -2.19 -18.85
N GLY A 274 3.64 -1.47 -19.96
CA GLY A 274 4.86 -1.16 -20.70
C GLY A 274 5.26 0.30 -20.55
N LEU A 275 6.56 0.56 -20.57
CA LEU A 275 7.12 1.90 -20.70
C LEU A 275 8.31 1.85 -21.65
N LYS A 276 8.20 2.55 -22.79
CA LYS A 276 9.24 2.59 -23.82
C LYS A 276 9.68 1.18 -24.28
N GLY A 277 8.70 0.27 -24.44
CA GLY A 277 8.90 -1.10 -24.87
C GLY A 277 9.41 -2.08 -23.78
N ASN A 278 9.66 -1.63 -22.56
CA ASN A 278 10.03 -2.49 -21.43
C ASN A 278 8.80 -2.83 -20.59
N LEU A 279 8.73 -4.05 -20.06
CA LEU A 279 7.73 -4.44 -19.07
C LEU A 279 8.09 -3.81 -17.73
N VAL A 280 7.19 -3.00 -17.14
CA VAL A 280 7.42 -2.30 -15.87
C VAL A 280 6.55 -2.80 -14.72
N ALA A 281 5.34 -3.31 -15.03
CA ALA A 281 4.49 -3.93 -14.04
C ALA A 281 3.53 -4.96 -14.66
N VAL A 282 2.98 -5.81 -13.82
CA VAL A 282 1.94 -6.78 -14.16
C VAL A 282 0.91 -6.84 -13.06
N VAL A 283 -0.38 -6.85 -13.42
CA VAL A 283 -1.49 -7.20 -12.51
C VAL A 283 -2.12 -8.48 -13.04
N ALA A 284 -2.33 -9.47 -12.19
CA ALA A 284 -2.94 -10.72 -12.62
C ALA A 284 -3.88 -11.31 -11.55
N ALA A 285 -4.90 -12.03 -12.00
CA ALA A 285 -5.78 -12.82 -11.17
C ALA A 285 -5.87 -14.25 -11.72
N GLU A 286 -5.79 -15.26 -10.81
CA GLU A 286 -5.89 -16.69 -11.14
C GLU A 286 -4.94 -17.12 -12.28
N ARG A 287 -3.71 -16.58 -12.29
CA ARG A 287 -2.65 -16.81 -13.27
C ARG A 287 -1.27 -17.01 -12.63
N MET A 288 -1.22 -17.80 -11.55
CA MET A 288 -0.01 -17.95 -10.72
C MET A 288 1.20 -18.50 -11.47
N ARG A 289 1.01 -19.40 -12.44
CA ARG A 289 2.10 -19.92 -13.26
C ARG A 289 2.66 -18.84 -14.17
N THR A 290 1.78 -18.10 -14.83
CA THR A 290 2.16 -16.97 -15.70
C THR A 290 2.91 -15.90 -14.91
N THR A 291 2.38 -15.50 -13.75
CA THR A 291 3.02 -14.50 -12.89
C THR A 291 4.38 -14.96 -12.37
N GLY A 292 4.53 -16.24 -12.04
CA GLY A 292 5.81 -16.82 -11.64
C GLY A 292 6.88 -16.71 -12.73
N VAL A 293 6.54 -17.03 -13.99
CA VAL A 293 7.45 -16.88 -15.13
C VAL A 293 7.78 -15.41 -15.38
N LEU A 294 6.74 -14.53 -15.39
CA LEU A 294 6.94 -13.10 -15.61
C LEU A 294 7.81 -12.46 -14.53
N LEU A 295 7.67 -12.86 -13.27
CA LEU A 295 8.49 -12.36 -12.16
C LEU A 295 9.99 -12.61 -12.40
N ILE A 296 10.34 -13.84 -12.81
CA ILE A 296 11.72 -14.20 -13.15
C ILE A 296 12.21 -13.37 -14.32
N LYS A 297 11.41 -13.27 -15.39
CA LYS A 297 11.77 -12.55 -16.61
C LYS A 297 11.89 -11.03 -16.42
N MET A 298 11.07 -10.44 -15.55
CA MET A 298 11.24 -9.03 -15.17
C MET A 298 12.60 -8.77 -14.51
N GLY A 299 13.08 -9.69 -13.68
CA GLY A 299 14.45 -9.62 -13.12
C GLY A 299 15.53 -9.59 -14.19
N ASP A 300 15.32 -10.30 -15.31
CA ASP A 300 16.20 -10.32 -16.47
C ASP A 300 16.00 -9.14 -17.45
N LYS A 301 15.10 -8.18 -17.11
CA LYS A 301 14.76 -6.97 -17.92
C LYS A 301 14.21 -7.28 -19.32
N HIS A 302 13.29 -8.21 -19.40
CA HIS A 302 12.65 -8.55 -20.66
C HIS A 302 11.64 -7.49 -21.14
N GLY A 303 11.50 -7.38 -22.47
CA GLY A 303 10.64 -6.41 -23.10
C GLY A 303 9.14 -6.79 -23.05
N PHE A 304 8.28 -5.78 -23.32
CA PHE A 304 6.83 -5.93 -23.32
C PHE A 304 6.35 -7.01 -24.30
N ALA A 305 6.88 -7.06 -25.53
CA ALA A 305 6.52 -8.04 -26.55
C ALA A 305 6.86 -9.49 -26.16
N GLU A 306 7.90 -9.70 -25.36
CA GLU A 306 8.21 -11.03 -24.83
C GLU A 306 7.23 -11.43 -23.72
N ALA A 307 6.84 -10.47 -22.86
CA ALA A 307 5.81 -10.73 -21.86
C ALA A 307 4.48 -11.17 -22.49
N GLN A 308 4.06 -10.54 -23.59
CA GLN A 308 2.88 -10.96 -24.36
C GLN A 308 2.97 -12.42 -24.82
N ARG A 309 4.13 -12.83 -25.35
CA ARG A 309 4.38 -14.23 -25.75
C ARG A 309 4.30 -15.20 -24.59
N ILE A 310 4.92 -14.85 -23.45
CA ILE A 310 4.87 -15.66 -22.23
C ILE A 310 3.43 -15.86 -21.76
N VAL A 311 2.60 -14.80 -21.79
CA VAL A 311 1.18 -14.92 -21.41
C VAL A 311 0.43 -15.83 -22.37
N ALA A 312 0.68 -15.74 -23.70
CA ALA A 312 0.07 -16.63 -24.69
C ALA A 312 0.44 -18.09 -24.47
N ASP A 313 1.75 -18.39 -24.32
CA ASP A 313 2.26 -19.75 -24.13
C ASP A 313 1.79 -20.39 -22.83
N THR A 314 1.70 -19.62 -21.75
CA THR A 314 1.27 -20.14 -20.43
C THR A 314 -0.24 -20.28 -20.32
N ARG A 315 -1.02 -19.51 -21.09
CA ARG A 315 -2.49 -19.58 -21.12
C ARG A 315 -3.01 -20.95 -21.55
N GLU A 316 -2.38 -21.55 -22.57
CA GLU A 316 -2.75 -22.90 -23.05
C GLU A 316 -2.53 -23.98 -22.00
N ALA A 317 -1.59 -23.76 -21.09
CA ALA A 317 -1.25 -24.72 -20.01
C ALA A 317 -2.11 -24.55 -18.74
N GLU A 318 -2.88 -23.44 -18.63
CA GLU A 318 -3.77 -23.13 -17.49
C GLU A 318 -5.28 -23.24 -17.88
N SER A 319 -5.59 -23.59 -19.13
CA SER A 319 -6.94 -23.89 -19.63
C SER A 319 -7.29 -25.36 -19.41
#